data_f62becf5d404d8514980f30314f4deaf
#
_entry.id   f62becf5d404d8514980f30314f4deaf
#
_cell.length_a   1.000
_cell.length_b   1.000
_cell.length_c   1.000
_cell.angle_alpha   90.00
_cell.angle_beta   90.00
_cell.angle_gamma   90.00
#
_symmetry.space_group_name_H-M   'P 1'
#
loop_
_entity.id
_entity.type
_entity.pdbx_description
1 polymer ?
#
loop_
_entity_poly.entity_id
_entity_poly.type
_entity_poly.pdbx_seq_one_letter_code
_entity_poly.pdbx_strand_id
1 'polypeptide(L)'
;IALIHDRSYQDLHPEPVGMFGMFESVDDPIISHLLLDKAYQWCQERGFARLMGPMNLSTNHECGLLIEGFDSPTMFGIPYNPEYYKKHFEAWGLQKAQDLVAFKMDPIQIPDYLKHAAVKLKQRNRFTVRCLNLDRFEKEISILWDIYNSAWSRNWGFVPMTRKEFEFSAREMKSI
;
A
#
# COMPACT_ATOMS: atom_id res chain seq x y z
N ILE A 1 9.55 15.69 0.03
CA ILE A 1 8.69 15.03 -0.94
C ILE A 1 9.51 14.30 -1.98
N ALA A 2 9.15 13.07 -2.34
CA ALA A 2 9.70 12.31 -3.46
C ALA A 2 8.70 12.32 -4.63
N LEU A 3 9.23 12.40 -5.87
CA LEU A 3 8.45 12.34 -7.10
C LEU A 3 8.76 11.04 -7.82
N ILE A 4 7.73 10.30 -8.18
CA ILE A 4 7.85 8.91 -8.58
C ILE A 4 7.19 8.70 -9.95
N HIS A 5 7.95 8.13 -10.87
CA HIS A 5 7.44 7.57 -12.12
C HIS A 5 7.50 6.06 -12.02
N ASP A 6 6.39 5.44 -11.63
CA ASP A 6 6.28 3.99 -11.59
C ASP A 6 5.96 3.45 -12.99
N ARG A 7 6.98 2.89 -13.65
CA ARG A 7 6.85 2.32 -14.99
C ARG A 7 5.92 1.11 -15.02
N SER A 8 5.99 0.27 -13.99
CA SER A 8 5.15 -0.91 -13.90
C SER A 8 3.68 -0.54 -13.73
N TYR A 9 3.40 0.53 -12.97
CA TYR A 9 2.05 1.11 -12.91
C TYR A 9 1.59 1.62 -14.27
N GLN A 10 2.47 2.36 -14.95
CA GLN A 10 2.17 2.95 -16.25
C GLN A 10 1.88 1.91 -17.34
N ASP A 11 2.58 0.76 -17.30
CA ASP A 11 2.36 -0.34 -18.26
C ASP A 11 0.99 -1.02 -18.08
N LEU A 12 0.41 -0.94 -16.88
CA LEU A 12 -0.87 -1.57 -16.54
C LEU A 12 -2.06 -0.60 -16.61
N HIS A 13 -1.80 0.69 -16.47
CA HIS A 13 -2.82 1.73 -16.43
C HIS A 13 -2.64 2.70 -17.60
N PRO A 14 -3.65 2.87 -18.46
CA PRO A 14 -3.51 3.64 -19.70
C PRO A 14 -3.32 5.14 -19.48
N GLU A 15 -3.74 5.66 -18.33
CA GLU A 15 -3.61 7.07 -18.01
C GLU A 15 -2.22 7.36 -17.42
N PRO A 16 -1.47 8.34 -17.98
CA PRO A 16 -0.16 8.69 -17.46
C PRO A 16 -0.28 9.41 -16.11
N VAL A 17 0.27 8.80 -15.07
CA VAL A 17 0.21 9.27 -13.68
C VAL A 17 1.60 9.48 -13.12
N GLY A 18 1.88 10.69 -12.62
CA GLY A 18 3.01 10.93 -11.75
C GLY A 18 2.59 10.74 -10.30
N MET A 19 3.47 10.19 -9.48
CA MET A 19 3.18 9.94 -8.08
C MET A 19 4.08 10.77 -7.18
N PHE A 20 3.60 11.06 -5.96
CA PHE A 20 4.42 11.62 -4.90
C PHE A 20 4.31 10.79 -3.63
N GLY A 21 5.40 10.75 -2.88
CA GLY A 21 5.47 10.09 -1.59
C GLY A 21 6.53 10.72 -0.69
N MET A 22 6.79 10.09 0.45
CA MET A 22 7.76 10.62 1.43
C MET A 22 7.55 12.11 1.68
N PHE A 23 6.27 12.49 1.82
CA PHE A 23 5.89 13.88 2.01
C PHE A 23 6.10 14.27 3.46
N GLU A 24 6.95 15.29 3.66
CA GLU A 24 7.18 15.89 4.96
C GLU A 24 7.10 17.41 4.87
N SER A 25 6.32 18.00 5.73
CA SER A 25 6.14 19.45 5.84
C SER A 25 5.80 19.84 7.27
N VAL A 26 6.16 21.04 7.66
CA VAL A 26 5.65 21.67 8.88
C VAL A 26 4.18 22.08 8.69
N ASP A 27 3.47 22.40 9.79
CA ASP A 27 2.09 22.89 9.76
C ASP A 27 2.04 24.34 9.22
N ASP A 28 2.39 24.47 7.95
CA ASP A 28 2.31 25.70 7.18
C ASP A 28 1.79 25.35 5.78
N PRO A 29 0.57 25.81 5.42
CA PRO A 29 -0.01 25.52 4.12
C PRO A 29 0.82 26.11 2.96
N ILE A 30 1.55 27.20 3.16
CA ILE A 30 2.39 27.80 2.11
C ILE A 30 3.50 26.83 1.74
N ILE A 31 4.18 26.25 2.74
CA ILE A 31 5.28 25.30 2.51
C ILE A 31 4.74 24.02 1.87
N SER A 32 3.64 23.47 2.40
CA SER A 32 3.00 22.28 1.85
C SER A 32 2.59 22.48 0.38
N HIS A 33 1.99 23.64 0.08
CA HIS A 33 1.55 23.97 -1.29
C HIS A 33 2.73 24.16 -2.23
N LEU A 34 3.82 24.79 -1.81
CA LEU A 34 5.04 24.90 -2.63
C LEU A 34 5.62 23.53 -3.01
N LEU A 35 5.59 22.56 -2.09
CA LEU A 35 6.02 21.19 -2.39
C LEU A 35 5.12 20.52 -3.42
N LEU A 36 3.80 20.68 -3.27
CA LEU A 36 2.81 20.12 -4.21
C LEU A 36 2.85 20.83 -5.57
N ASP A 37 3.07 22.13 -5.62
CA ASP A 37 3.27 22.90 -6.86
C ASP A 37 4.47 22.36 -7.65
N LYS A 38 5.58 22.07 -6.95
CA LYS A 38 6.76 21.47 -7.58
C LYS A 38 6.48 20.06 -8.08
N ALA A 39 5.71 19.27 -7.35
CA ALA A 39 5.27 17.95 -7.78
C ALA A 39 4.39 18.03 -9.03
N TYR A 40 3.45 18.96 -9.05
CA TYR A 40 2.56 19.16 -10.19
C TYR A 40 3.30 19.70 -11.42
N GLN A 41 4.20 20.66 -11.24
CA GLN A 41 5.09 21.15 -12.31
C GLN A 41 5.88 20.00 -12.93
N TRP A 42 6.48 19.13 -12.10
CA TRP A 42 7.21 17.94 -12.57
C TRP A 42 6.32 16.98 -13.36
N CYS A 43 5.05 16.80 -12.98
CA CYS A 43 4.08 16.03 -13.74
C CYS A 43 3.81 16.64 -15.11
N GLN A 44 3.59 17.95 -15.18
CA GLN A 44 3.35 18.67 -16.43
C GLN A 44 4.53 18.56 -17.40
N GLU A 45 5.76 18.76 -16.91
CA GLU A 45 6.98 18.66 -17.70
C GLU A 45 7.19 17.26 -18.33
N ARG A 46 6.59 16.22 -17.73
CA ARG A 46 6.67 14.82 -18.19
C ARG A 46 5.42 14.32 -18.90
N GLY A 47 4.43 15.17 -19.07
CA GLY A 47 3.19 14.80 -19.73
C GLY A 47 2.29 13.87 -18.93
N PHE A 48 2.44 13.84 -17.60
CA PHE A 48 1.52 13.12 -16.74
C PHE A 48 0.19 13.89 -16.64
N ALA A 49 -0.92 13.17 -16.78
CA ALA A 49 -2.27 13.73 -16.70
C ALA A 49 -2.72 14.00 -15.27
N ARG A 50 -2.16 13.26 -14.30
CA ARG A 50 -2.51 13.33 -12.88
C ARG A 50 -1.29 13.26 -11.98
N LEU A 51 -1.43 13.89 -10.79
CA LEU A 51 -0.56 13.69 -9.64
C LEU A 51 -1.32 12.86 -8.60
N MET A 52 -0.78 11.73 -8.17
CA MET A 52 -1.40 10.80 -7.21
C MET A 52 -0.46 10.52 -6.04
N GLY A 53 -1.01 10.46 -4.84
CA GLY A 53 -0.24 10.17 -3.62
C GLY A 53 -1.02 10.49 -2.34
N PRO A 54 -0.38 10.37 -1.16
CA PRO A 54 1.02 9.93 -0.99
C PRO A 54 1.19 8.44 -1.26
N MET A 55 2.29 8.07 -1.90
CA MET A 55 2.72 6.69 -2.11
C MET A 55 4.22 6.58 -1.87
N ASN A 56 4.63 5.71 -0.98
CA ASN A 56 6.04 5.51 -0.71
C ASN A 56 6.56 4.42 -1.65
N LEU A 57 6.79 4.81 -2.90
CA LEU A 57 7.21 4.10 -4.11
C LEU A 57 6.05 3.52 -4.92
N SER A 58 5.20 2.66 -4.38
CA SER A 58 4.06 2.06 -5.07
C SER A 58 2.98 1.61 -4.08
N THR A 59 1.85 1.10 -4.57
CA THR A 59 0.80 0.50 -3.73
C THR A 59 1.22 -0.78 -3.00
N ASN A 60 2.38 -1.35 -3.34
CA ASN A 60 2.96 -2.49 -2.61
C ASN A 60 3.66 -2.09 -1.30
N HIS A 61 3.81 -0.80 -1.07
CA HIS A 61 4.43 -0.20 0.11
C HIS A 61 3.41 0.65 0.86
N GLU A 62 3.89 1.49 1.78
CA GLU A 62 3.00 2.42 2.47
C GLU A 62 2.39 3.40 1.49
N CYS A 63 1.08 3.43 1.42
CA CYS A 63 0.35 4.37 0.57
C CYS A 63 -0.88 4.91 1.28
N GLY A 64 -1.28 6.10 0.87
CA GLY A 64 -2.42 6.81 1.43
C GLY A 64 -2.04 7.78 2.53
N LEU A 65 -3.05 8.47 3.02
CA LEU A 65 -2.99 9.45 4.08
C LEU A 65 -3.86 8.95 5.24
N LEU A 66 -3.29 8.86 6.45
CA LEU A 66 -4.09 8.59 7.64
C LEU A 66 -5.06 9.75 7.86
N ILE A 67 -6.34 9.47 7.97
CA ILE A 67 -7.41 10.46 8.17
C ILE A 67 -8.24 10.20 9.42
N GLU A 68 -8.20 8.96 9.94
CA GLU A 68 -8.90 8.52 11.13
C GLU A 68 -8.05 7.50 11.91
N GLY A 69 -8.17 7.46 13.23
CA GLY A 69 -7.46 6.50 14.09
C GLY A 69 -6.11 6.99 14.59
N PHE A 70 -5.90 8.30 14.70
CA PHE A 70 -4.66 8.92 15.20
C PHE A 70 -4.35 8.58 16.68
N ASP A 71 -5.34 8.13 17.42
CA ASP A 71 -5.27 7.68 18.82
C ASP A 71 -4.74 6.24 18.96
N SER A 72 -4.60 5.53 17.87
CA SER A 72 -4.13 4.15 17.85
C SER A 72 -2.68 4.07 17.37
N PRO A 73 -1.86 3.16 17.94
CA PRO A 73 -0.51 2.94 17.42
C PRO A 73 -0.58 2.41 16.00
N THR A 74 0.33 2.89 15.15
CA THR A 74 0.44 2.40 13.78
C THR A 74 0.92 0.96 13.74
N MET A 75 0.47 0.23 12.74
CA MET A 75 0.93 -1.12 12.43
C MET A 75 1.91 -1.06 11.27
N PHE A 76 2.74 -2.09 11.14
CA PHE A 76 3.67 -2.20 10.03
C PHE A 76 2.97 -2.09 8.67
N GLY A 77 3.49 -1.24 7.79
CA GLY A 77 2.93 -1.00 6.45
C GLY A 77 1.72 -0.08 6.40
N ILE A 78 1.29 0.49 7.52
CA ILE A 78 0.22 1.50 7.56
C ILE A 78 0.86 2.88 7.72
N PRO A 79 0.55 3.85 6.83
CA PRO A 79 1.12 5.18 6.93
C PRO A 79 0.67 5.90 8.19
N TYR A 80 1.55 6.74 8.72
CA TYR A 80 1.24 7.70 9.77
C TYR A 80 1.71 9.08 9.35
N ASN A 81 0.88 10.08 9.61
CA ASN A 81 1.16 11.47 9.26
C ASN A 81 0.46 12.41 10.26
N PRO A 82 0.91 13.67 10.33
CA PRO A 82 0.18 14.70 11.06
C PRO A 82 -1.23 14.92 10.51
N GLU A 83 -2.19 15.22 11.39
CA GLU A 83 -3.60 15.47 11.03
C GLU A 83 -3.78 16.62 10.04
N TYR A 84 -2.94 17.66 10.13
CA TYR A 84 -3.03 18.84 9.28
C TYR A 84 -2.75 18.56 7.80
N TYR A 85 -2.10 17.44 7.43
CA TYR A 85 -1.83 17.11 6.03
C TYR A 85 -3.11 17.02 5.20
N LYS A 86 -4.17 16.40 5.74
CA LYS A 86 -5.46 16.33 5.04
C LYS A 86 -5.95 17.71 4.63
N LYS A 87 -5.96 18.66 5.59
CA LYS A 87 -6.42 20.04 5.36
C LYS A 87 -5.56 20.74 4.29
N HIS A 88 -4.23 20.59 4.35
CA HIS A 88 -3.32 21.20 3.39
C HIS A 88 -3.51 20.62 1.98
N PHE A 89 -3.67 19.32 1.87
CA PHE A 89 -3.86 18.63 0.57
C PHE A 89 -5.19 19.02 -0.07
N GLU A 90 -6.28 19.01 0.69
CA GLU A 90 -7.60 19.43 0.20
C GLU A 90 -7.63 20.91 -0.19
N ALA A 91 -7.00 21.79 0.61
CA ALA A 91 -6.89 23.22 0.32
C ALA A 91 -6.06 23.51 -0.93
N TRP A 92 -5.06 22.68 -1.25
CA TRP A 92 -4.28 22.79 -2.49
C TRP A 92 -5.08 22.30 -3.71
N GLY A 93 -6.09 21.45 -3.53
CA GLY A 93 -6.96 20.95 -4.59
C GLY A 93 -6.86 19.45 -4.85
N LEU A 94 -6.12 18.70 -4.04
CA LEU A 94 -6.15 17.24 -4.12
C LEU A 94 -7.54 16.71 -3.73
N GLN A 95 -7.97 15.68 -4.44
CA GLN A 95 -9.25 15.02 -4.20
C GLN A 95 -9.01 13.56 -3.79
N LYS A 96 -9.91 13.04 -2.98
CA LYS A 96 -9.86 11.64 -2.58
C LYS A 96 -9.98 10.72 -3.80
N ALA A 97 -9.00 9.83 -3.96
CA ALA A 97 -9.00 8.82 -5.02
C ALA A 97 -9.63 7.50 -4.54
N GLN A 98 -9.27 7.04 -3.33
CA GLN A 98 -9.71 5.76 -2.78
C GLN A 98 -9.65 5.80 -1.25
N ASP A 99 -10.56 5.08 -0.59
CA ASP A 99 -10.45 4.77 0.83
C ASP A 99 -9.71 3.45 1.02
N LEU A 100 -8.71 3.45 1.90
CA LEU A 100 -8.04 2.26 2.39
C LEU A 100 -8.44 2.06 3.84
N VAL A 101 -8.97 0.89 4.16
CA VAL A 101 -9.53 0.60 5.50
C VAL A 101 -8.68 -0.45 6.19
N ALA A 102 -8.15 -0.12 7.37
CA ALA A 102 -7.51 -1.09 8.25
C ALA A 102 -8.52 -1.67 9.24
N PHE A 103 -8.53 -2.99 9.36
CA PHE A 103 -9.40 -3.69 10.31
C PHE A 103 -8.59 -4.25 11.46
N LYS A 104 -8.99 -3.93 12.69
CA LYS A 104 -8.48 -4.58 13.89
C LYS A 104 -9.42 -5.72 14.28
N MET A 105 -8.89 -6.92 14.40
CA MET A 105 -9.62 -8.09 14.84
C MET A 105 -9.06 -8.60 16.16
N ASP A 106 -9.94 -8.85 17.13
CA ASP A 106 -9.57 -9.58 18.33
C ASP A 106 -9.67 -11.10 18.04
N PRO A 107 -8.55 -11.85 18.06
CA PRO A 107 -8.53 -13.27 17.75
C PRO A 107 -9.33 -14.13 18.73
N ILE A 108 -9.63 -13.63 19.92
CA ILE A 108 -10.44 -14.33 20.93
C ILE A 108 -11.93 -14.33 20.55
N GLN A 109 -12.36 -13.39 19.73
CA GLN A 109 -13.76 -13.19 19.37
C GLN A 109 -14.11 -13.70 17.96
N ILE A 110 -13.45 -14.73 17.47
CA ILE A 110 -13.78 -15.30 16.15
C ILE A 110 -15.22 -15.83 16.18
N PRO A 111 -16.13 -15.28 15.36
CA PRO A 111 -17.51 -15.74 15.30
C PRO A 111 -17.64 -17.23 14.97
N ASP A 112 -18.60 -17.92 15.59
CA ASP A 112 -18.74 -19.38 15.42
C ASP A 112 -19.05 -19.77 13.98
N TYR A 113 -19.75 -18.95 13.22
CA TYR A 113 -19.98 -19.23 11.79
C TYR A 113 -18.68 -19.31 10.98
N LEU A 114 -17.67 -18.51 11.31
CA LEU A 114 -16.34 -18.61 10.66
C LEU A 114 -15.60 -19.86 11.08
N LYS A 115 -15.69 -20.26 12.36
CA LYS A 115 -15.13 -21.54 12.82
C LYS A 115 -15.75 -22.72 12.08
N HIS A 116 -17.08 -22.74 11.98
CA HIS A 116 -17.80 -23.78 11.24
C HIS A 116 -17.47 -23.78 9.73
N ALA A 117 -17.37 -22.60 9.12
CA ALA A 117 -16.97 -22.48 7.73
C ALA A 117 -15.55 -23.03 7.49
N ALA A 118 -14.59 -22.74 8.37
CA ALA A 118 -13.22 -23.26 8.29
C ALA A 118 -13.18 -24.79 8.38
N VAL A 119 -13.98 -25.40 9.28
CA VAL A 119 -14.09 -26.87 9.40
C VAL A 119 -14.64 -27.47 8.10
N LYS A 120 -15.75 -26.92 7.57
CA LYS A 120 -16.34 -27.41 6.31
C LYS A 120 -15.39 -27.27 5.12
N LEU A 121 -14.62 -26.18 5.06
CA LEU A 121 -13.63 -25.97 4.01
C LEU A 121 -12.48 -26.97 4.08
N LYS A 122 -11.98 -27.25 5.29
CA LYS A 122 -10.95 -28.30 5.50
C LYS A 122 -11.44 -29.67 5.07
N GLN A 123 -12.70 -30.03 5.38
CA GLN A 123 -13.30 -31.33 5.01
C GLN A 123 -13.44 -31.50 3.49
N ARG A 124 -13.54 -30.41 2.72
CA ARG A 124 -13.62 -30.47 1.25
C ARG A 124 -12.29 -30.79 0.57
N ASN A 125 -11.18 -30.86 1.30
CA ASN A 125 -9.83 -31.21 0.82
C ASN A 125 -9.38 -30.50 -0.47
N ARG A 126 -9.87 -29.30 -0.73
CA ARG A 126 -9.52 -28.51 -1.93
C ARG A 126 -8.25 -27.68 -1.78
N PHE A 127 -7.72 -27.57 -0.56
CA PHE A 127 -6.52 -26.82 -0.25
C PHE A 127 -5.87 -27.35 1.04
N THR A 128 -4.59 -27.12 1.17
CA THR A 128 -3.82 -27.46 2.37
C THR A 128 -3.39 -26.17 3.08
N VAL A 129 -3.67 -26.10 4.38
CA VAL A 129 -3.14 -25.03 5.24
C VAL A 129 -1.95 -25.56 6.00
N ARG A 130 -0.83 -24.92 5.88
CA ARG A 130 0.41 -25.26 6.57
C ARG A 130 1.16 -23.99 7.01
N CYS A 131 2.05 -24.14 7.96
CA CYS A 131 2.99 -23.08 8.32
C CYS A 131 4.08 -22.92 7.26
N LEU A 132 4.68 -21.73 7.24
CA LEU A 132 5.87 -21.44 6.46
C LEU A 132 7.03 -22.29 6.95
N ASN A 133 7.79 -22.88 6.04
CA ASN A 133 9.02 -23.60 6.39
C ASN A 133 10.24 -22.71 6.15
N LEU A 134 10.76 -22.13 7.24
CA LEU A 134 11.90 -21.23 7.18
C LEU A 134 13.21 -21.90 6.72
N ASP A 135 13.33 -23.24 6.86
CA ASP A 135 14.51 -23.99 6.37
C ASP A 135 14.54 -24.07 4.85
N ARG A 136 13.37 -23.86 4.21
CA ARG A 136 13.21 -23.84 2.75
C ARG A 136 12.82 -22.45 2.22
N PHE A 137 13.33 -21.42 2.87
CA PHE A 137 12.92 -20.04 2.69
C PHE A 137 12.79 -19.60 1.22
N GLU A 138 13.79 -19.90 0.38
CA GLU A 138 13.77 -19.53 -1.05
C GLU A 138 12.61 -20.16 -1.84
N LYS A 139 12.25 -21.41 -1.50
CA LYS A 139 11.08 -22.08 -2.11
C LYS A 139 9.76 -21.48 -1.61
N GLU A 140 9.70 -21.18 -0.33
CA GLU A 140 8.52 -20.55 0.28
C GLU A 140 8.28 -19.14 -0.29
N ILE A 141 9.32 -18.35 -0.46
CA ILE A 141 9.22 -17.03 -1.10
C ILE A 141 8.64 -17.13 -2.50
N SER A 142 9.07 -18.10 -3.30
CA SER A 142 8.53 -18.29 -4.65
C SER A 142 7.01 -18.55 -4.63
N ILE A 143 6.55 -19.41 -3.72
CA ILE A 143 5.13 -19.71 -3.56
C ILE A 143 4.35 -18.49 -3.06
N LEU A 144 4.91 -17.76 -2.09
CA LEU A 144 4.28 -16.56 -1.54
C LEU A 144 4.19 -15.44 -2.58
N TRP A 145 5.21 -15.26 -3.41
CA TRP A 145 5.22 -14.30 -4.50
C TRP A 145 4.11 -14.58 -5.53
N ASP A 146 3.93 -15.83 -5.93
CA ASP A 146 2.84 -16.25 -6.83
C ASP A 146 1.47 -15.98 -6.20
N ILE A 147 1.30 -16.35 -4.92
CA ILE A 147 0.06 -16.12 -4.17
C ILE A 147 -0.23 -14.62 -4.06
N TYR A 148 0.77 -13.82 -3.70
CA TYR A 148 0.64 -12.37 -3.55
C TYR A 148 0.15 -11.71 -4.85
N ASN A 149 0.88 -11.91 -5.93
CA ASN A 149 0.55 -11.30 -7.21
C ASN A 149 -0.80 -11.77 -7.76
N SER A 150 -1.17 -13.04 -7.54
CA SER A 150 -2.45 -13.57 -7.94
C SER A 150 -3.61 -13.01 -7.09
N ALA A 151 -3.45 -13.01 -5.77
CA ALA A 151 -4.51 -12.61 -4.85
C ALA A 151 -4.84 -11.11 -4.95
N TRP A 152 -3.83 -10.27 -5.14
CA TRP A 152 -3.98 -8.81 -5.16
C TRP A 152 -4.22 -8.21 -6.55
N SER A 153 -4.16 -9.02 -7.61
CA SER A 153 -4.23 -8.58 -9.02
C SER A 153 -5.43 -7.70 -9.38
N ARG A 154 -6.51 -7.75 -8.60
CA ARG A 154 -7.74 -6.97 -8.82
C ARG A 154 -7.90 -5.79 -7.87
N ASN A 155 -6.94 -5.55 -6.99
CA ASN A 155 -7.02 -4.44 -6.07
C ASN A 155 -6.74 -3.12 -6.79
N TRP A 156 -7.33 -2.06 -6.27
CA TRP A 156 -7.11 -0.71 -6.77
C TRP A 156 -5.62 -0.34 -6.78
N GLY A 157 -5.14 0.16 -7.90
CA GLY A 157 -3.76 0.61 -8.04
C GLY A 157 -2.70 -0.49 -7.94
N PHE A 158 -3.10 -1.78 -7.96
CA PHE A 158 -2.16 -2.88 -7.83
C PHE A 158 -1.12 -2.88 -8.97
N VAL A 159 0.12 -3.09 -8.58
CA VAL A 159 1.25 -3.33 -9.47
C VAL A 159 1.89 -4.66 -9.06
N PRO A 160 2.10 -5.61 -9.97
CA PRO A 160 2.76 -6.85 -9.64
C PRO A 160 4.15 -6.58 -9.07
N MET A 161 4.41 -7.13 -7.89
CA MET A 161 5.72 -7.03 -7.27
C MET A 161 6.71 -7.90 -8.05
N THR A 162 7.84 -7.35 -8.44
CA THR A 162 8.89 -8.15 -9.05
C THR A 162 9.43 -9.17 -8.07
N ARG A 163 9.98 -10.27 -8.57
CA ARG A 163 10.54 -11.30 -7.70
C ARG A 163 11.64 -10.75 -6.78
N LYS A 164 12.49 -9.86 -7.30
CA LYS A 164 13.58 -9.25 -6.52
C LYS A 164 13.07 -8.36 -5.39
N GLU A 165 12.06 -7.56 -5.65
CA GLU A 165 11.42 -6.72 -4.63
C GLU A 165 10.77 -7.58 -3.55
N PHE A 166 10.04 -8.62 -3.94
CA PHE A 166 9.40 -9.52 -3.00
C PHE A 166 10.43 -10.27 -2.13
N GLU A 167 11.49 -10.78 -2.74
CA GLU A 167 12.59 -11.44 -2.03
C GLU A 167 13.27 -10.50 -1.04
N PHE A 168 13.51 -9.25 -1.43
CA PHE A 168 14.08 -8.24 -0.54
C PHE A 168 13.17 -7.98 0.67
N SER A 169 11.90 -7.66 0.43
CA SER A 169 10.92 -7.43 1.50
C SER A 169 10.75 -8.64 2.42
N ALA A 170 10.72 -9.85 1.87
CA ALA A 170 10.60 -11.07 2.65
C ALA A 170 11.83 -11.33 3.53
N ARG A 171 13.04 -10.95 3.07
CA ARG A 171 14.27 -11.06 3.89
C ARG A 171 14.28 -10.07 5.04
N GLU A 172 13.84 -8.83 4.81
CA GLU A 172 13.69 -7.84 5.87
C GLU A 172 12.68 -8.30 6.94
N MET A 173 11.54 -8.84 6.52
CA MET A 173 10.52 -9.39 7.43
C MET A 173 10.98 -10.63 8.20
N LYS A 174 11.99 -11.35 7.73
CA LYS A 174 12.53 -12.52 8.45
C LYS A 174 13.22 -12.14 9.75
N SER A 175 13.63 -10.89 9.91
CA SER A 175 14.33 -10.39 11.10
C SER A 175 13.37 -9.90 12.19
N ILE A 176 12.09 -9.82 11.91
CA ILE A 176 11.00 -9.43 12.82
C ILE A 176 10.30 -10.68 13.35
#